data_b7ca2175a177e3e1175c439f4ecbc29e
#
_entry.id   b7ca2175a177e3e1175c439f4ecbc29e
#
_cell.length_a   1.000
_cell.length_b   1.000
_cell.length_c   1.000
_cell.angle_alpha   90.00
_cell.angle_beta   90.00
_cell.angle_gamma   90.00
#
_symmetry.space_group_name_H-M   'P 1'
#
loop_
_entity.id
_entity.type
_entity.pdbx_description
1 polymer ?
#
loop_
_entity_poly.entity_id
_entity_poly.type
_entity_poly.pdbx_seq_one_letter_code
_entity_poly.pdbx_strand_id
1 'polypeptide(L)'
;MENQLKTHVRVLVIGGGVVGVSTLYHLTKKGWTDVALIERTELTAGSTWHAAGLLPLFNMSYTVGQLHKYSVDLYKRLPAETGQDVSFHVSGNLRLATCRERMDEYQKYCGTANTIGVPFEVISPKRVKELWPLMELGGSPQTPAIIGALYHPDDGHIAPADLTMALRKGARAAGAEIYEHTEATAFERTISGEWLVRTGKGDITAEHLVLATGNYARQTGRLLGLNVPAIPVEHQYIVYDESPELKAYRQGGGRELAVLRESDQSYYLREERMGWILGPYEKGAPARFADGVPDWFGRSLFPGDLDRL
;
A
#
# COMPACT_ATOMS: atom_id res chain seq x y z
N MET A 1 -4.88 -7.79 29.36
CA MET A 1 -4.91 -6.53 30.15
C MET A 1 -4.62 -5.42 29.17
N GLU A 2 -5.54 -4.46 28.99
CA GLU A 2 -5.24 -3.23 28.25
C GLU A 2 -4.13 -2.48 29.01
N ASN A 3 -3.08 -2.10 28.28
CA ASN A 3 -2.02 -1.29 28.88
C ASN A 3 -2.62 0.07 29.29
N GLN A 4 -2.29 0.53 30.47
CA GLN A 4 -2.65 1.87 30.90
C GLN A 4 -2.05 2.90 29.93
N LEU A 5 -2.85 3.87 29.50
CA LEU A 5 -2.41 4.94 28.61
C LEU A 5 -1.28 5.74 29.25
N LYS A 6 -0.15 5.91 28.54
CA LYS A 6 0.91 6.83 28.98
C LYS A 6 0.42 8.27 28.97
N THR A 7 0.80 9.03 29.95
CA THR A 7 0.47 10.47 30.04
C THR A 7 1.47 11.37 29.31
N HIS A 8 2.68 10.83 29.03
CA HIS A 8 3.73 11.55 28.31
C HIS A 8 4.54 10.58 27.44
N VAL A 9 4.89 11.04 26.21
CA VAL A 9 5.79 10.34 25.28
C VAL A 9 6.63 11.36 24.51
N ARG A 10 7.77 10.94 23.99
CA ARG A 10 8.58 11.80 23.11
C ARG A 10 7.94 11.98 21.74
N VAL A 11 7.45 10.90 21.14
CA VAL A 11 6.77 10.96 19.84
C VAL A 11 5.46 10.20 19.94
N LEU A 12 4.37 10.87 19.56
CA LEU A 12 3.06 10.26 19.42
C LEU A 12 2.68 10.19 17.94
N VAL A 13 2.46 8.98 17.45
CA VAL A 13 1.94 8.73 16.08
C VAL A 13 0.43 8.58 16.14
N ILE A 14 -0.29 9.33 15.31
CA ILE A 14 -1.75 9.28 15.21
C ILE A 14 -2.14 8.53 13.95
N GLY A 15 -2.75 7.34 14.09
CA GLY A 15 -3.23 6.51 13.00
C GLY A 15 -2.50 5.18 12.89
N GLY A 16 -3.26 4.08 12.92
CA GLY A 16 -2.80 2.69 12.94
C GLY A 16 -2.78 1.99 11.58
N GLY A 17 -2.81 2.76 10.48
CA GLY A 17 -2.55 2.23 9.15
C GLY A 17 -1.07 1.89 8.92
N VAL A 18 -0.75 1.27 7.77
CA VAL A 18 0.62 0.86 7.43
C VAL A 18 1.64 2.00 7.56
N VAL A 19 1.25 3.25 7.21
CA VAL A 19 2.14 4.41 7.30
C VAL A 19 2.49 4.74 8.75
N GLY A 20 1.49 4.80 9.63
CA GLY A 20 1.72 5.11 11.05
C GLY A 20 2.51 4.01 11.75
N VAL A 21 2.15 2.74 11.56
CA VAL A 21 2.86 1.61 12.16
C VAL A 21 4.28 1.49 11.61
N SER A 22 4.49 1.76 10.32
CA SER A 22 5.82 1.82 9.72
C SER A 22 6.67 2.96 10.31
N THR A 23 6.06 4.13 10.50
CA THR A 23 6.74 5.26 11.17
C THR A 23 7.18 4.87 12.58
N LEU A 24 6.28 4.28 13.37
CA LEU A 24 6.61 3.83 14.72
C LEU A 24 7.76 2.81 14.73
N TYR A 25 7.70 1.81 13.84
CA TYR A 25 8.76 0.82 13.66
C TYR A 25 10.11 1.48 13.34
N HIS A 26 10.13 2.43 12.39
CA HIS A 26 11.37 3.09 11.99
C HIS A 26 11.91 4.05 13.06
N LEU A 27 11.07 4.68 13.84
CA LEU A 27 11.50 5.44 15.01
C LEU A 27 12.28 4.55 15.99
N THR A 28 11.75 3.37 16.32
CA THR A 28 12.47 2.43 17.21
C THR A 28 13.78 1.92 16.58
N LYS A 29 13.79 1.61 15.29
CA LYS A 29 15.02 1.22 14.55
C LYS A 29 16.08 2.32 14.53
N LYS A 30 15.66 3.58 14.63
CA LYS A 30 16.55 4.75 14.74
C LYS A 30 16.97 5.05 16.21
N GLY A 31 16.60 4.21 17.16
CA GLY A 31 16.96 4.36 18.57
C GLY A 31 16.06 5.33 19.35
N TRP A 32 14.92 5.76 18.78
CA TRP A 32 13.95 6.53 19.56
C TRP A 32 13.28 5.63 20.59
N THR A 33 13.34 6.06 21.84
CA THR A 33 12.63 5.45 22.96
C THR A 33 11.45 6.32 23.37
N ASP A 34 10.55 5.77 24.17
CA ASP A 34 9.36 6.45 24.65
C ASP A 34 8.50 7.01 23.51
N VAL A 35 8.17 6.12 22.59
CA VAL A 35 7.34 6.39 21.43
C VAL A 35 6.04 5.59 21.51
N ALA A 36 4.93 6.19 21.12
CA ALA A 36 3.63 5.53 21.12
C ALA A 36 2.83 5.84 19.85
N LEU A 37 1.84 4.99 19.59
CA LEU A 37 0.84 5.17 18.53
C LEU A 37 -0.55 5.01 19.14
N ILE A 38 -1.47 5.90 18.75
CA ILE A 38 -2.90 5.74 18.99
C ILE A 38 -3.67 5.53 17.70
N GLU A 39 -4.66 4.66 17.75
CA GLU A 39 -5.59 4.35 16.65
C GLU A 39 -7.03 4.43 17.17
N ARG A 40 -7.88 5.11 16.41
CA ARG A 40 -9.28 5.35 16.81
C ARG A 40 -10.11 4.07 16.93
N THR A 41 -9.84 3.09 16.08
CA THR A 41 -10.52 1.80 16.05
C THR A 41 -9.51 0.67 16.23
N GLU A 42 -9.25 -0.08 15.16
CA GLU A 42 -8.29 -1.18 15.11
C GLU A 42 -7.19 -0.87 14.09
N LEU A 43 -6.03 -1.45 14.27
CA LEU A 43 -4.96 -1.35 13.27
C LEU A 43 -5.47 -1.85 11.91
N THR A 44 -5.03 -1.19 10.86
CA THR A 44 -5.35 -1.46 9.45
C THR A 44 -6.78 -1.15 8.99
N ALA A 45 -7.67 -0.73 9.85
CA ALA A 45 -9.10 -0.56 9.53
C ALA A 45 -9.43 0.40 8.37
N GLY A 46 -8.52 1.33 8.03
CA GLY A 46 -8.71 2.26 6.91
C GLY A 46 -8.25 1.70 5.56
N SER A 47 -7.62 2.55 4.74
CA SER A 47 -7.15 2.19 3.38
C SER A 47 -6.17 1.02 3.35
N THR A 48 -5.47 0.73 4.44
CA THR A 48 -4.53 -0.40 4.51
C THR A 48 -5.23 -1.72 4.26
N TRP A 49 -6.38 -1.96 4.89
CA TRP A 49 -7.16 -3.19 4.70
C TRP A 49 -7.75 -3.29 3.28
N HIS A 50 -8.08 -2.16 2.65
CA HIS A 50 -8.70 -2.13 1.33
C HIS A 50 -7.71 -2.30 0.16
N ALA A 51 -6.40 -2.28 0.43
CA ALA A 51 -5.39 -2.29 -0.63
C ALA A 51 -5.21 -3.69 -1.24
N ALA A 52 -5.11 -3.75 -2.57
CA ALA A 52 -4.83 -4.99 -3.31
C ALA A 52 -3.40 -5.53 -3.13
N GLY A 53 -2.53 -4.78 -2.46
CA GLY A 53 -1.21 -5.22 -2.01
C GLY A 53 -0.12 -5.31 -3.09
N LEU A 54 -0.30 -4.70 -4.25
CA LEU A 54 0.73 -4.70 -5.29
C LEU A 54 1.95 -3.87 -4.87
N LEU A 55 3.14 -4.38 -5.17
CA LEU A 55 4.43 -3.75 -4.85
C LEU A 55 5.21 -3.37 -6.13
N PRO A 56 4.81 -2.33 -6.87
CA PRO A 56 5.54 -1.92 -8.06
C PRO A 56 6.80 -1.14 -7.68
N LEU A 57 7.96 -1.62 -8.08
CA LEU A 57 9.22 -0.87 -8.00
C LEU A 57 9.30 0.25 -9.06
N PHE A 58 8.46 0.19 -10.08
CA PHE A 58 8.39 1.21 -11.12
C PHE A 58 7.98 2.58 -10.55
N ASN A 59 8.85 3.58 -10.71
CA ASN A 59 8.54 4.98 -10.45
C ASN A 59 9.50 5.90 -11.21
N MET A 60 8.97 6.87 -11.95
CA MET A 60 9.78 7.82 -12.72
C MET A 60 10.59 8.80 -11.86
N SER A 61 10.24 8.96 -10.59
CA SER A 61 10.99 9.77 -9.63
C SER A 61 12.10 8.93 -8.99
N TYR A 62 13.35 9.39 -9.08
CA TYR A 62 14.49 8.77 -8.40
C TYR A 62 14.26 8.62 -6.88
N THR A 63 13.82 9.68 -6.22
CA THR A 63 13.60 9.68 -4.77
C THR A 63 12.52 8.69 -4.34
N VAL A 64 11.39 8.65 -5.07
CA VAL A 64 10.33 7.70 -4.79
C VAL A 64 10.76 6.27 -5.13
N GLY A 65 11.53 6.09 -6.20
CA GLY A 65 12.13 4.79 -6.56
C GLY A 65 13.05 4.25 -5.46
N GLN A 66 13.87 5.09 -4.84
CA GLN A 66 14.68 4.70 -3.67
C GLN A 66 13.82 4.28 -2.48
N LEU A 67 12.71 4.98 -2.22
CA LEU A 67 11.77 4.62 -1.17
C LEU A 67 11.11 3.27 -1.43
N HIS A 68 10.67 3.03 -2.69
CA HIS A 68 10.09 1.75 -3.09
C HIS A 68 11.09 0.60 -2.93
N LYS A 69 12.34 0.80 -3.40
CA LYS A 69 13.42 -0.18 -3.25
C LYS A 69 13.66 -0.53 -1.77
N TYR A 70 13.83 0.49 -0.93
CA TYR A 70 14.00 0.29 0.51
C TYR A 70 12.82 -0.50 1.12
N SER A 71 11.59 -0.18 0.70
CA SER A 71 10.38 -0.85 1.20
C SER A 71 10.36 -2.33 0.83
N VAL A 72 10.63 -2.66 -0.43
CA VAL A 72 10.66 -4.07 -0.89
C VAL A 72 11.79 -4.84 -0.20
N ASP A 73 12.98 -4.24 -0.08
CA ASP A 73 14.11 -4.83 0.65
C ASP A 73 13.77 -5.07 2.13
N LEU A 74 13.02 -4.15 2.77
CA LEU A 74 12.53 -4.32 4.13
C LEU A 74 11.55 -5.50 4.22
N TYR A 75 10.58 -5.59 3.31
CA TYR A 75 9.55 -6.62 3.35
C TYR A 75 10.12 -8.02 3.18
N LYS A 76 11.15 -8.19 2.37
CA LYS A 76 11.89 -9.45 2.22
C LYS A 76 12.55 -9.93 3.52
N ARG A 77 13.06 -9.03 4.35
CA ARG A 77 13.76 -9.38 5.61
C ARG A 77 12.88 -9.31 6.87
N LEU A 78 11.74 -8.64 6.81
CA LEU A 78 10.87 -8.40 7.95
C LEU A 78 10.40 -9.69 8.66
N PRO A 79 10.06 -10.80 7.93
CA PRO A 79 9.74 -12.07 8.58
C PRO A 79 10.85 -12.61 9.46
N ALA A 80 12.10 -12.52 9.02
CA ALA A 80 13.25 -12.94 9.81
C ALA A 80 13.49 -12.02 11.04
N GLU A 81 13.25 -10.72 10.88
CA GLU A 81 13.42 -9.74 11.98
C GLU A 81 12.32 -9.84 13.05
N THR A 82 11.11 -10.19 12.66
CA THR A 82 9.93 -10.12 13.55
C THR A 82 9.35 -11.48 13.90
N GLY A 83 9.72 -12.53 13.18
CA GLY A 83 9.10 -13.86 13.29
C GLY A 83 7.62 -13.85 12.89
N GLN A 84 7.22 -12.97 11.96
CA GLN A 84 5.88 -12.92 11.39
C GLN A 84 5.94 -12.86 9.88
N ASP A 85 5.24 -13.77 9.22
CA ASP A 85 5.06 -13.75 7.78
C ASP A 85 4.29 -12.51 7.34
N VAL A 86 4.66 -11.98 6.20
CA VAL A 86 4.03 -10.81 5.56
C VAL A 86 3.30 -11.18 4.27
N SER A 87 3.26 -12.47 3.95
CA SER A 87 2.65 -13.01 2.73
C SER A 87 3.15 -12.28 1.48
N PHE A 88 4.48 -12.12 1.40
CA PHE A 88 5.12 -11.50 0.25
C PHE A 88 5.39 -12.54 -0.84
N HIS A 89 4.64 -12.45 -1.94
CA HIS A 89 4.78 -13.27 -3.12
C HIS A 89 5.66 -12.53 -4.14
N VAL A 90 6.87 -13.01 -4.34
CA VAL A 90 7.81 -12.48 -5.35
C VAL A 90 7.49 -13.16 -6.68
N SER A 91 6.44 -12.69 -7.35
CA SER A 91 5.94 -13.26 -8.61
C SER A 91 6.44 -12.51 -9.85
N GLY A 92 7.07 -11.36 -9.66
CA GLY A 92 7.44 -10.43 -10.73
C GLY A 92 6.32 -9.45 -11.07
N ASN A 93 6.65 -8.50 -11.96
CA ASN A 93 5.70 -7.52 -12.49
C ASN A 93 5.90 -7.34 -13.99
N LEU A 94 4.81 -7.40 -14.73
CA LEU A 94 4.74 -7.11 -16.15
C LEU A 94 3.91 -5.84 -16.37
N ARG A 95 4.52 -4.85 -17.02
CA ARG A 95 3.82 -3.66 -17.49
C ARG A 95 3.71 -3.73 -18.99
N LEU A 96 2.50 -3.99 -19.50
CA LEU A 96 2.25 -4.17 -20.92
C LEU A 96 2.40 -2.86 -21.68
N ALA A 97 2.79 -2.97 -22.95
CA ALA A 97 2.77 -1.88 -23.89
C ALA A 97 2.00 -2.28 -25.15
N THR A 98 1.04 -1.47 -25.53
CA THR A 98 0.20 -1.63 -26.72
C THR A 98 0.52 -0.59 -27.79
N CYS A 99 1.36 0.39 -27.49
CA CYS A 99 1.80 1.43 -28.42
C CYS A 99 3.30 1.71 -28.30
N ARG A 100 3.86 2.35 -29.33
CA ARG A 100 5.30 2.64 -29.42
C ARG A 100 5.73 3.65 -28.34
N GLU A 101 4.92 4.64 -28.09
CA GLU A 101 5.18 5.67 -27.07
C GLU A 101 5.39 5.04 -25.70
N ARG A 102 4.62 4.01 -25.37
CA ARG A 102 4.78 3.26 -24.12
C ARG A 102 6.08 2.47 -24.07
N MET A 103 6.47 1.86 -25.19
CA MET A 103 7.77 1.17 -25.27
C MET A 103 8.94 2.15 -25.13
N ASP A 104 8.86 3.32 -25.75
CA ASP A 104 9.90 4.37 -25.66
C ASP A 104 10.01 4.90 -24.20
N GLU A 105 8.86 5.06 -23.51
CA GLU A 105 8.85 5.37 -22.07
C GLU A 105 9.55 4.32 -21.24
N TYR A 106 9.29 3.04 -21.50
CA TYR A 106 9.91 1.93 -20.77
C TYR A 106 11.41 1.84 -21.01
N GLN A 107 11.86 2.06 -22.24
CA GLN A 107 13.29 2.13 -22.55
C GLN A 107 13.97 3.27 -21.80
N LYS A 108 13.35 4.45 -21.78
CA LYS A 108 13.84 5.60 -21.02
C LYS A 108 13.87 5.30 -19.52
N TYR A 109 12.83 4.64 -19.00
CA TYR A 109 12.75 4.28 -17.59
C TYR A 109 13.86 3.31 -17.16
N CYS A 110 14.28 2.38 -18.00
CA CYS A 110 15.39 1.47 -17.68
C CYS A 110 16.67 2.23 -17.30
N GLY A 111 16.93 3.39 -17.93
CA GLY A 111 18.03 4.27 -17.53
C GLY A 111 17.88 4.81 -16.10
N THR A 112 16.70 5.30 -15.75
CA THR A 112 16.39 5.76 -14.38
C THR A 112 16.47 4.61 -13.38
N ALA A 113 15.89 3.46 -13.71
CA ALA A 113 15.89 2.28 -12.86
C ALA A 113 17.29 1.78 -12.52
N ASN A 114 18.21 1.81 -13.49
CA ASN A 114 19.62 1.46 -13.28
C ASN A 114 20.29 2.39 -12.26
N THR A 115 19.97 3.68 -12.27
CA THR A 115 20.51 4.63 -11.27
C THR A 115 19.95 4.41 -9.86
N ILE A 116 18.74 3.86 -9.77
CA ILE A 116 18.10 3.46 -8.51
C ILE A 116 18.69 2.13 -8.00
N GLY A 117 19.30 1.34 -8.88
CA GLY A 117 19.78 0.00 -8.58
C GLY A 117 18.67 -1.05 -8.60
N VAL A 118 17.66 -0.85 -9.46
CA VAL A 118 16.54 -1.77 -9.70
C VAL A 118 16.47 -2.05 -11.20
N PRO A 119 17.17 -3.06 -11.72
CA PRO A 119 17.22 -3.33 -13.15
C PRO A 119 15.87 -3.83 -13.66
N PHE A 120 15.38 -3.16 -14.70
CA PHE A 120 14.20 -3.56 -15.46
C PHE A 120 14.60 -4.00 -16.86
N GLU A 121 13.83 -4.89 -17.46
CA GLU A 121 14.01 -5.38 -18.82
C GLU A 121 12.83 -4.98 -19.69
N VAL A 122 13.12 -4.43 -20.87
CA VAL A 122 12.13 -4.30 -21.94
C VAL A 122 12.12 -5.62 -22.72
N ILE A 123 10.98 -6.30 -22.73
CA ILE A 123 10.84 -7.65 -23.29
C ILE A 123 9.89 -7.70 -24.47
N SER A 124 10.09 -8.69 -25.35
CA SER A 124 9.29 -8.94 -26.53
C SER A 124 7.93 -9.59 -26.20
N PRO A 125 6.94 -9.55 -27.11
CA PRO A 125 5.67 -10.25 -26.94
C PRO A 125 5.83 -11.76 -26.72
N LYS A 126 6.80 -12.37 -27.40
CA LYS A 126 7.14 -13.78 -27.17
C LYS A 126 7.52 -14.03 -25.73
N ARG A 127 8.37 -13.19 -25.14
CA ARG A 127 8.80 -13.32 -23.74
C ARG A 127 7.63 -13.03 -22.78
N VAL A 128 6.73 -12.12 -23.11
CA VAL A 128 5.48 -11.90 -22.35
C VAL A 128 4.65 -13.17 -22.28
N LYS A 129 4.44 -13.85 -23.42
CA LYS A 129 3.67 -15.12 -23.48
C LYS A 129 4.34 -16.25 -22.71
N GLU A 130 5.67 -16.30 -22.66
CA GLU A 130 6.42 -17.29 -21.86
C GLU A 130 6.22 -17.05 -20.35
N LEU A 131 6.20 -15.80 -19.89
CA LEU A 131 5.97 -15.43 -18.49
C LEU A 131 4.49 -15.47 -18.08
N TRP A 132 3.60 -15.28 -19.05
CA TRP A 132 2.15 -15.29 -18.87
C TRP A 132 1.46 -16.19 -19.91
N PRO A 133 1.54 -17.52 -19.78
CA PRO A 133 1.02 -18.45 -20.80
C PRO A 133 -0.48 -18.35 -21.05
N LEU A 134 -1.25 -17.88 -20.07
CA LEU A 134 -2.71 -17.70 -20.19
C LEU A 134 -3.12 -16.42 -20.94
N MET A 135 -2.16 -15.51 -21.23
CA MET A 135 -2.45 -14.23 -21.87
C MET A 135 -2.67 -14.37 -23.37
N GLU A 136 -3.70 -13.74 -23.87
CA GLU A 136 -3.85 -13.44 -25.29
C GLU A 136 -3.10 -12.16 -25.64
N LEU A 137 -2.31 -12.19 -26.74
CA LEU A 137 -1.47 -11.05 -27.11
C LEU A 137 -2.22 -9.95 -27.89
N GLY A 138 -3.54 -10.08 -28.06
CA GLY A 138 -4.35 -9.09 -28.74
C GLY A 138 -4.16 -9.06 -30.25
N GLY A 139 -4.39 -7.91 -30.86
CA GLY A 139 -4.31 -7.71 -32.31
C GLY A 139 -5.64 -7.84 -33.06
N SER A 140 -6.76 -7.83 -32.34
CA SER A 140 -8.11 -7.70 -32.92
C SER A 140 -8.55 -6.23 -32.94
N PRO A 141 -9.60 -5.88 -33.69
CA PRO A 141 -10.14 -4.52 -33.69
C PRO A 141 -10.55 -4.01 -32.29
N GLN A 142 -10.91 -4.92 -31.39
CA GLN A 142 -11.36 -4.61 -30.03
C GLN A 142 -10.25 -4.67 -28.99
N THR A 143 -9.14 -5.34 -29.30
CA THR A 143 -8.05 -5.59 -28.36
C THR A 143 -6.72 -5.23 -29.02
N PRO A 144 -6.08 -4.10 -28.64
CA PRO A 144 -4.78 -3.72 -29.19
C PRO A 144 -3.74 -4.84 -29.01
N ALA A 145 -2.85 -4.96 -29.98
CA ALA A 145 -1.76 -5.92 -29.89
C ALA A 145 -0.77 -5.51 -28.78
N ILE A 146 -0.37 -6.46 -27.96
CA ILE A 146 0.75 -6.29 -27.02
C ILE A 146 2.04 -6.35 -27.83
N ILE A 147 2.76 -5.24 -27.90
CA ILE A 147 4.00 -5.10 -28.67
C ILE A 147 5.27 -5.32 -27.83
N GLY A 148 5.11 -5.44 -26.52
CA GLY A 148 6.16 -5.71 -25.56
C GLY A 148 5.71 -5.40 -24.13
N ALA A 149 6.66 -5.45 -23.22
CA ALA A 149 6.41 -5.09 -21.83
C ALA A 149 7.70 -4.62 -21.15
N LEU A 150 7.53 -3.93 -20.03
CA LEU A 150 8.58 -3.75 -19.03
C LEU A 150 8.43 -4.83 -17.96
N TYR A 151 9.51 -5.53 -17.64
CA TYR A 151 9.52 -6.63 -16.68
C TYR A 151 10.52 -6.40 -15.55
N HIS A 152 10.10 -6.74 -14.34
CA HIS A 152 10.99 -6.84 -13.18
C HIS A 152 10.67 -8.11 -12.38
N PRO A 153 11.65 -8.99 -12.13
CA PRO A 153 11.40 -10.29 -11.49
C PRO A 153 11.16 -10.22 -9.98
N ASP A 154 11.67 -9.19 -9.31
CA ASP A 154 11.67 -9.08 -7.84
C ASP A 154 10.46 -8.31 -7.28
N ASP A 155 9.57 -7.85 -8.13
CA ASP A 155 8.27 -7.30 -7.76
C ASP A 155 7.30 -8.41 -7.36
N GLY A 156 6.12 -8.03 -6.93
CA GLY A 156 5.07 -8.97 -6.59
C GLY A 156 3.92 -8.32 -5.84
N HIS A 157 3.38 -9.07 -4.89
CA HIS A 157 2.32 -8.57 -4.02
C HIS A 157 2.50 -9.05 -2.58
N ILE A 158 1.83 -8.37 -1.66
CA ILE A 158 1.93 -8.62 -0.22
C ILE A 158 0.53 -8.52 0.41
N ALA A 159 0.33 -9.13 1.57
CA ALA A 159 -0.85 -8.85 2.38
C ALA A 159 -0.62 -7.58 3.23
N PRO A 160 -1.30 -6.46 2.94
CA PRO A 160 -1.03 -5.20 3.64
C PRO A 160 -1.29 -5.23 5.14
N ALA A 161 -2.27 -6.04 5.57
CA ALA A 161 -2.56 -6.24 6.98
C ALA A 161 -1.43 -7.01 7.67
N ASP A 162 -0.95 -8.12 7.09
CA ASP A 162 0.14 -8.93 7.66
C ASP A 162 1.44 -8.13 7.76
N LEU A 163 1.76 -7.35 6.71
CA LEU A 163 2.87 -6.41 6.74
C LEU A 163 2.76 -5.44 7.93
N THR A 164 1.59 -4.85 8.11
CA THR A 164 1.36 -3.90 9.22
C THR A 164 1.52 -4.57 10.58
N MET A 165 1.04 -5.81 10.72
CA MET A 165 1.20 -6.58 11.96
C MET A 165 2.64 -6.99 12.21
N ALA A 166 3.42 -7.30 11.18
CA ALA A 166 4.85 -7.57 11.33
C ALA A 166 5.62 -6.33 11.81
N LEU A 167 5.35 -5.16 11.20
CA LEU A 167 5.91 -3.89 11.65
C LEU A 167 5.51 -3.55 13.10
N ARG A 168 4.23 -3.75 13.46
CA ARG A 168 3.74 -3.63 14.83
C ARG A 168 4.54 -4.50 15.80
N LYS A 169 4.72 -5.77 15.45
CA LYS A 169 5.46 -6.72 16.29
C LYS A 169 6.89 -6.28 16.51
N GLY A 170 7.56 -5.81 15.45
CA GLY A 170 8.91 -5.27 15.53
C GLY A 170 9.00 -4.01 16.42
N ALA A 171 8.07 -3.06 16.24
CA ALA A 171 8.01 -1.85 17.05
C ALA A 171 7.78 -2.15 18.54
N ARG A 172 6.83 -3.04 18.86
CA ARG A 172 6.56 -3.45 20.26
C ARG A 172 7.72 -4.19 20.89
N ALA A 173 8.39 -5.06 20.16
CA ALA A 173 9.58 -5.75 20.65
C ALA A 173 10.71 -4.77 21.02
N ALA A 174 10.74 -3.60 20.38
CA ALA A 174 11.67 -2.51 20.67
C ALA A 174 11.13 -1.49 21.72
N GLY A 175 10.02 -1.80 22.40
CA GLY A 175 9.48 -1.00 23.50
C GLY A 175 8.47 0.08 23.12
N ALA A 176 8.05 0.17 21.85
CA ALA A 176 6.98 1.07 21.45
C ALA A 176 5.61 0.62 21.98
N GLU A 177 4.77 1.57 22.34
CA GLU A 177 3.41 1.30 22.79
C GLU A 177 2.38 1.61 21.69
N ILE A 178 1.32 0.82 21.65
CA ILE A 178 0.23 0.95 20.68
C ILE A 178 -1.08 0.80 21.41
N TYR A 179 -1.93 1.82 21.27
CA TYR A 179 -3.23 1.92 21.91
C TYR A 179 -4.32 1.99 20.83
N GLU A 180 -5.03 0.90 20.66
CA GLU A 180 -6.20 0.79 19.78
C GLU A 180 -7.45 1.34 20.51
N HIS A 181 -8.52 1.63 19.77
CA HIS A 181 -9.76 2.23 20.29
C HIS A 181 -9.50 3.52 21.08
N THR A 182 -8.53 4.33 20.62
CA THR A 182 -8.08 5.56 21.27
C THR A 182 -8.03 6.67 20.24
N GLU A 183 -9.11 7.42 20.12
CA GLU A 183 -9.25 8.52 19.16
C GLU A 183 -8.69 9.82 19.72
N ALA A 184 -7.87 10.52 18.90
CA ALA A 184 -7.47 11.89 19.19
C ALA A 184 -8.61 12.84 18.83
N THR A 185 -9.14 13.57 19.80
CA THR A 185 -10.29 14.47 19.63
C THR A 185 -9.93 15.95 19.59
N ALA A 186 -8.79 16.33 20.18
CA ALA A 186 -8.26 17.70 20.14
C ALA A 186 -6.75 17.72 20.31
N PHE A 187 -6.14 18.79 19.84
CA PHE A 187 -4.70 19.04 19.95
C PHE A 187 -4.49 20.46 20.47
N GLU A 188 -3.68 20.61 21.49
CA GLU A 188 -3.38 21.89 22.11
C GLU A 188 -1.87 22.03 22.29
N ARG A 189 -1.34 23.26 22.17
CA ARG A 189 0.05 23.54 22.53
C ARG A 189 0.11 23.91 24.00
N THR A 190 0.97 23.23 24.74
CA THR A 190 1.26 23.58 26.13
C THR A 190 2.20 24.80 26.20
N ILE A 191 2.32 25.38 27.39
CA ILE A 191 3.27 26.49 27.63
C ILE A 191 4.72 26.05 27.42
N SER A 192 5.03 24.77 27.68
CA SER A 192 6.35 24.18 27.42
C SER A 192 6.63 23.96 25.92
N GLY A 193 5.64 24.15 25.05
CA GLY A 193 5.75 23.94 23.61
C GLY A 193 5.52 22.51 23.16
N GLU A 194 5.12 21.62 24.07
CA GLU A 194 4.72 20.25 23.76
C GLU A 194 3.28 20.21 23.24
N TRP A 195 2.86 19.06 22.74
CA TRP A 195 1.49 18.82 22.29
C TRP A 195 0.69 18.07 23.36
N LEU A 196 -0.41 18.63 23.79
CA LEU A 196 -1.42 17.93 24.56
C LEU A 196 -2.48 17.36 23.62
N VAL A 197 -2.60 16.05 23.60
CA VAL A 197 -3.55 15.31 22.76
C VAL A 197 -4.66 14.79 23.67
N ARG A 198 -5.90 15.25 23.40
CA ARG A 198 -7.08 14.79 24.13
C ARG A 198 -7.60 13.50 23.50
N THR A 199 -7.93 12.55 24.34
CA THR A 199 -8.58 11.29 23.91
C THR A 199 -9.70 10.90 24.87
N GLY A 200 -10.59 10.01 24.42
CA GLY A 200 -11.66 9.48 25.27
C GLY A 200 -11.16 8.59 26.43
N LYS A 201 -9.87 8.17 26.42
CA LYS A 201 -9.24 7.32 27.45
C LYS A 201 -8.28 8.08 28.35
N GLY A 202 -8.12 9.38 28.17
CA GLY A 202 -7.20 10.25 28.88
C GLY A 202 -6.36 11.09 27.94
N ASP A 203 -5.55 11.96 28.50
CA ASP A 203 -4.71 12.90 27.76
C ASP A 203 -3.26 12.38 27.64
N ILE A 204 -2.63 12.67 26.52
CA ILE A 204 -1.23 12.36 26.27
C ILE A 204 -0.48 13.64 25.90
N THR A 205 0.58 13.95 26.61
CA THR A 205 1.53 15.01 26.22
C THR A 205 2.64 14.41 25.38
N ALA A 206 3.01 15.07 24.28
CA ALA A 206 4.07 14.62 23.38
C ALA A 206 4.97 15.76 22.92
N GLU A 207 6.30 15.53 22.88
CA GLU A 207 7.25 16.49 22.31
C GLU A 207 7.00 16.68 20.80
N HIS A 208 6.70 15.58 20.10
CA HIS A 208 6.44 15.55 18.65
C HIS A 208 5.19 14.76 18.32
N LEU A 209 4.42 15.26 17.33
CA LEU A 209 3.30 14.55 16.71
C LEU A 209 3.62 14.14 15.29
N VAL A 210 3.21 12.92 14.93
CA VAL A 210 3.19 12.45 13.55
C VAL A 210 1.76 12.11 13.17
N LEU A 211 1.21 12.80 12.19
CA LEU A 211 -0.14 12.54 11.68
C LEU A 211 -0.07 11.57 10.51
N ALA A 212 -0.54 10.35 10.71
CA ALA A 212 -0.63 9.30 9.71
C ALA A 212 -2.09 8.83 9.53
N THR A 213 -3.01 9.79 9.52
CA THR A 213 -4.45 9.59 9.70
C THR A 213 -5.20 9.23 8.40
N GLY A 214 -4.47 8.95 7.30
CA GLY A 214 -5.03 8.42 6.07
C GLY A 214 -6.21 9.26 5.54
N ASN A 215 -7.36 8.65 5.34
CA ASN A 215 -8.57 9.33 4.87
C ASN A 215 -9.04 10.45 5.80
N TYR A 216 -8.68 10.41 7.08
CA TYR A 216 -9.00 11.42 8.08
C TYR A 216 -8.02 12.60 8.11
N ALA A 217 -6.98 12.60 7.24
CA ALA A 217 -5.92 13.62 7.27
C ALA A 217 -6.46 15.06 7.21
N ARG A 218 -7.51 15.29 6.41
CA ARG A 218 -8.13 16.60 6.29
C ARG A 218 -8.86 17.02 7.57
N GLN A 219 -9.60 16.10 8.19
CA GLN A 219 -10.31 16.36 9.45
C GLN A 219 -9.31 16.61 10.59
N THR A 220 -8.31 15.74 10.72
CA THR A 220 -7.26 15.87 11.73
C THR A 220 -6.46 17.17 11.53
N GLY A 221 -6.16 17.53 10.27
CA GLY A 221 -5.52 18.81 9.96
C GLY A 221 -6.32 20.01 10.43
N ARG A 222 -7.65 19.99 10.25
CA ARG A 222 -8.53 21.09 10.73
C ARG A 222 -8.47 21.27 12.25
N LEU A 223 -8.33 20.20 13.02
CA LEU A 223 -8.14 20.28 14.48
C LEU A 223 -6.86 21.00 14.88
N LEU A 224 -5.90 21.08 13.97
CA LEU A 224 -4.62 21.79 14.12
C LEU A 224 -4.59 23.16 13.42
N GLY A 225 -5.71 23.60 12.84
CA GLY A 225 -5.77 24.80 12.02
C GLY A 225 -5.08 24.69 10.66
N LEU A 226 -4.80 23.46 10.19
CA LEU A 226 -4.14 23.19 8.93
C LEU A 226 -5.14 22.81 7.82
N ASN A 227 -4.94 23.33 6.63
CA ASN A 227 -5.66 22.89 5.45
C ASN A 227 -4.84 21.82 4.70
N VAL A 228 -5.16 20.54 4.91
CA VAL A 228 -4.51 19.42 4.21
C VAL A 228 -5.24 19.18 2.90
N PRO A 229 -4.62 19.42 1.73
CA PRO A 229 -5.28 19.31 0.42
C PRO A 229 -5.31 17.85 -0.08
N ALA A 230 -5.82 16.94 0.74
CA ALA A 230 -5.95 15.53 0.42
C ALA A 230 -7.42 15.11 0.46
N ILE A 231 -7.96 14.71 -0.68
CA ILE A 231 -9.32 14.18 -0.82
C ILE A 231 -9.21 12.74 -1.33
N PRO A 232 -9.76 11.75 -0.60
CA PRO A 232 -9.82 10.37 -1.06
C PRO A 232 -10.63 10.22 -2.35
N VAL A 233 -10.20 9.31 -3.19
CA VAL A 233 -10.91 8.91 -4.41
C VAL A 233 -11.28 7.45 -4.28
N GLU A 234 -12.50 7.11 -4.69
CA GLU A 234 -12.98 5.74 -4.67
C GLU A 234 -12.45 4.96 -5.87
N HIS A 235 -11.77 3.87 -5.58
CA HIS A 235 -11.42 2.84 -6.56
C HIS A 235 -12.02 1.50 -6.13
N GLN A 236 -12.27 0.65 -7.09
CA GLN A 236 -12.79 -0.68 -6.85
C GLN A 236 -11.91 -1.74 -7.52
N TYR A 237 -12.04 -2.97 -7.08
CA TYR A 237 -11.51 -4.13 -7.76
C TYR A 237 -12.50 -5.28 -7.65
N ILE A 238 -12.44 -6.19 -8.60
CA ILE A 238 -13.22 -7.42 -8.61
C ILE A 238 -12.32 -8.56 -8.18
N VAL A 239 -12.86 -9.42 -7.34
CA VAL A 239 -12.26 -10.73 -7.01
C VAL A 239 -13.06 -11.81 -7.73
N TYR A 240 -12.39 -12.54 -8.61
CA TYR A 240 -12.92 -13.76 -9.23
C TYR A 240 -12.48 -14.94 -8.39
N ASP A 241 -13.43 -15.76 -7.98
CA ASP A 241 -13.19 -16.81 -6.98
C ASP A 241 -12.35 -17.97 -7.54
N GLU A 242 -12.73 -18.50 -8.70
CA GLU A 242 -11.96 -19.55 -9.40
C GLU A 242 -11.91 -19.32 -10.92
N SER A 243 -10.72 -19.56 -11.51
CA SER A 243 -10.51 -19.67 -12.95
C SER A 243 -10.12 -21.11 -13.28
N PRO A 244 -10.92 -21.84 -14.09
CA PRO A 244 -10.57 -23.18 -14.54
C PRO A 244 -9.21 -23.24 -15.27
N GLU A 245 -8.91 -22.21 -16.07
CA GLU A 245 -7.66 -22.11 -16.84
C GLU A 245 -6.46 -21.91 -15.91
N LEU A 246 -6.57 -21.04 -14.92
CA LEU A 246 -5.53 -20.83 -13.92
C LEU A 246 -5.30 -22.09 -13.09
N LYS A 247 -6.39 -22.74 -12.66
CA LYS A 247 -6.32 -23.99 -11.90
C LYS A 247 -5.63 -25.09 -12.70
N ALA A 248 -5.99 -25.27 -13.96
CA ALA A 248 -5.34 -26.23 -14.85
C ALA A 248 -3.84 -25.92 -15.04
N TYR A 249 -3.50 -24.64 -15.26
CA TYR A 249 -2.13 -24.18 -15.37
C TYR A 249 -1.30 -24.48 -14.12
N ARG A 250 -1.82 -24.17 -12.94
CA ARG A 250 -1.15 -24.41 -11.65
C ARG A 250 -1.00 -25.91 -11.35
N GLN A 251 -2.01 -26.70 -11.65
CA GLN A 251 -1.97 -28.17 -11.51
C GLN A 251 -0.99 -28.82 -12.47
N GLY A 252 -0.76 -28.23 -13.64
CA GLY A 252 0.26 -28.61 -14.61
C GLY A 252 1.70 -28.21 -14.22
N GLY A 253 1.92 -27.69 -13.01
CA GLY A 253 3.23 -27.26 -12.51
C GLY A 253 3.59 -25.82 -12.88
N GLY A 254 2.63 -25.03 -13.35
CA GLY A 254 2.80 -23.60 -13.62
C GLY A 254 3.18 -22.83 -12.36
N ARG A 255 4.08 -21.85 -12.48
CA ARG A 255 4.44 -20.93 -11.40
C ARG A 255 3.35 -19.86 -11.22
N GLU A 256 3.36 -19.19 -10.06
CA GLU A 256 2.55 -18.00 -9.85
C GLU A 256 2.89 -16.95 -10.92
N LEU A 257 1.85 -16.41 -11.54
CA LEU A 257 2.00 -15.45 -12.63
C LEU A 257 2.40 -14.08 -12.08
N ALA A 258 3.24 -13.38 -12.86
CA ALA A 258 3.65 -12.03 -12.49
C ALA A 258 2.43 -11.10 -12.36
N VAL A 259 2.48 -10.17 -11.42
CA VAL A 259 1.51 -9.07 -11.36
C VAL A 259 1.51 -8.36 -12.70
N LEU A 260 0.35 -8.15 -13.27
CA LEU A 260 0.17 -7.51 -14.55
C LEU A 260 -0.35 -6.10 -14.38
N ARG A 261 0.21 -5.16 -15.15
CA ARG A 261 -0.32 -3.82 -15.30
C ARG A 261 -0.45 -3.47 -16.77
N GLU A 262 -1.59 -2.90 -17.10
CA GLU A 262 -1.83 -2.30 -18.41
C GLU A 262 -2.10 -0.80 -18.18
N SER A 263 -1.17 0.03 -18.65
CA SER A 263 -1.17 1.46 -18.32
C SER A 263 -2.08 2.29 -19.25
N ASP A 264 -2.31 1.84 -20.48
CA ASP A 264 -3.07 2.59 -21.48
C ASP A 264 -4.59 2.39 -21.27
N GLN A 265 -5.00 1.18 -20.83
CA GLN A 265 -6.36 0.87 -20.41
C GLN A 265 -6.56 0.96 -18.89
N SER A 266 -5.49 1.30 -18.16
CA SER A 266 -5.51 1.65 -16.72
C SER A 266 -6.06 0.56 -15.81
N TYR A 267 -5.55 -0.67 -15.91
CA TYR A 267 -5.90 -1.74 -14.98
C TYR A 267 -4.68 -2.53 -14.49
N TYR A 268 -4.89 -3.28 -13.43
CA TYR A 268 -3.97 -4.31 -12.96
C TYR A 268 -4.70 -5.64 -12.78
N LEU A 269 -3.94 -6.73 -12.88
CA LEU A 269 -4.42 -8.08 -12.64
C LEU A 269 -3.35 -8.88 -11.87
N ARG A 270 -3.77 -9.68 -10.89
CA ARG A 270 -2.92 -10.66 -10.22
C ARG A 270 -3.70 -11.90 -9.82
N GLU A 271 -2.98 -12.98 -9.56
CA GLU A 271 -3.58 -14.16 -8.95
C GLU A 271 -4.06 -13.85 -7.52
N GLU A 272 -5.21 -14.41 -7.17
CA GLU A 272 -5.71 -14.49 -5.81
C GLU A 272 -6.29 -15.88 -5.60
N ARG A 273 -5.61 -16.70 -4.79
CA ARG A 273 -5.93 -18.13 -4.64
C ARG A 273 -5.87 -18.84 -5.99
N MET A 274 -7.03 -19.35 -6.50
CA MET A 274 -7.16 -19.96 -7.84
C MET A 274 -8.00 -19.09 -8.78
N GLY A 275 -8.10 -17.80 -8.50
CA GLY A 275 -8.81 -16.82 -9.28
C GLY A 275 -7.97 -15.56 -9.46
N TRP A 276 -8.64 -14.42 -9.59
CA TRP A 276 -8.02 -13.17 -9.99
C TRP A 276 -8.50 -11.99 -9.16
N ILE A 277 -7.62 -11.04 -8.93
CA ILE A 277 -7.99 -9.66 -8.59
C ILE A 277 -7.75 -8.80 -9.82
N LEU A 278 -8.82 -8.18 -10.34
CA LEU A 278 -8.78 -7.17 -11.40
C LEU A 278 -9.18 -5.82 -10.81
N GLY A 279 -8.32 -4.84 -10.91
CA GLY A 279 -8.59 -3.48 -10.43
C GLY A 279 -8.38 -2.44 -11.52
N PRO A 280 -9.45 -1.79 -12.01
CA PRO A 280 -9.35 -0.66 -12.90
C PRO A 280 -8.95 0.61 -12.12
N TYR A 281 -8.30 1.55 -12.83
CA TYR A 281 -8.09 2.93 -12.40
C TYR A 281 -8.83 3.84 -13.38
N GLU A 282 -10.14 3.74 -13.36
CA GLU A 282 -11.02 4.45 -14.27
C GLU A 282 -10.90 5.98 -14.14
N LYS A 283 -11.01 6.69 -15.25
CA LYS A 283 -11.06 8.15 -15.26
C LYS A 283 -12.40 8.62 -14.68
N GLY A 284 -12.35 9.66 -13.85
CA GLY A 284 -13.55 10.21 -13.24
C GLY A 284 -14.05 9.45 -12.02
N ALA A 285 -13.20 8.60 -11.42
CA ALA A 285 -13.50 7.97 -10.13
C ALA A 285 -13.97 9.02 -9.10
N PRO A 286 -15.06 8.76 -8.34
CA PRO A 286 -15.67 9.78 -7.51
C PRO A 286 -14.81 10.14 -6.30
N ALA A 287 -14.72 11.44 -6.02
CA ALA A 287 -14.17 11.93 -4.77
C ALA A 287 -15.07 11.52 -3.61
N ARG A 288 -14.47 11.06 -2.52
CA ARG A 288 -15.19 10.70 -1.30
C ARG A 288 -14.69 11.52 -0.12
N PHE A 289 -15.56 11.69 0.87
CA PHE A 289 -15.20 12.30 2.14
C PHE A 289 -14.64 13.74 2.04
N ALA A 290 -15.04 14.49 1.03
CA ALA A 290 -14.65 15.89 0.89
C ALA A 290 -15.02 16.74 2.12
N ASP A 291 -16.16 16.44 2.75
CA ASP A 291 -16.65 17.11 3.94
C ASP A 291 -16.28 16.42 5.26
N GLY A 292 -15.82 15.19 5.19
CA GLY A 292 -15.37 14.38 6.32
C GLY A 292 -15.67 12.91 6.12
N VAL A 293 -14.87 12.07 6.77
CA VAL A 293 -15.07 10.61 6.78
C VAL A 293 -16.19 10.29 7.78
N PRO A 294 -17.22 9.54 7.38
CA PRO A 294 -18.31 9.19 8.30
C PRO A 294 -17.86 8.16 9.33
N ASP A 295 -18.52 8.11 10.47
CA ASP A 295 -18.17 7.23 11.60
C ASP A 295 -18.27 5.73 11.28
N TRP A 296 -19.15 5.37 10.34
CA TRP A 296 -19.29 3.97 9.91
C TRP A 296 -18.14 3.47 9.05
N PHE A 297 -17.33 4.37 8.48
CA PHE A 297 -16.22 3.97 7.62
C PHE A 297 -15.08 3.36 8.45
N GLY A 298 -14.63 2.20 8.01
CA GLY A 298 -13.55 1.46 8.64
C GLY A 298 -13.33 0.19 7.83
N ARG A 299 -13.80 -0.93 8.34
CA ARG A 299 -13.80 -2.24 7.63
C ARG A 299 -15.04 -2.43 6.76
N SER A 300 -15.61 -1.36 6.26
CA SER A 300 -16.78 -1.37 5.38
C SER A 300 -16.36 -1.20 3.92
N LEU A 301 -17.02 -1.92 3.03
CA LEU A 301 -16.89 -1.75 1.58
C LEU A 301 -18.01 -0.86 1.08
N PHE A 302 -17.74 -0.08 0.05
CA PHE A 302 -18.79 0.53 -0.75
C PHE A 302 -19.52 -0.51 -1.58
N PRO A 303 -20.78 -0.30 -1.96
CA PRO A 303 -21.44 -1.10 -2.98
C PRO A 303 -20.61 -1.11 -4.26
N GLY A 304 -20.50 -2.25 -4.91
CA GLY A 304 -19.83 -2.35 -6.21
C GLY A 304 -20.60 -1.57 -7.26
N ASP A 305 -19.88 -0.92 -8.15
CA ASP A 305 -20.43 -0.18 -9.29
C ASP A 305 -19.94 -0.82 -10.60
N LEU A 306 -20.76 -1.69 -11.15
CA LEU A 306 -20.41 -2.44 -12.37
C LEU A 306 -20.36 -1.56 -13.62
N ASP A 307 -21.01 -0.40 -13.60
CA ASP A 307 -21.00 0.53 -14.74
C ASP A 307 -19.64 1.25 -14.89
N ARG A 308 -18.80 1.17 -13.86
CA ARG A 308 -17.43 1.74 -13.85
C ARG A 308 -16.32 0.71 -14.11
N LEU A 309 -16.68 -0.51 -14.46
CA LEU A 309 -15.71 -1.60 -14.68
C LEU A 309 -15.38 -1.79 -16.15
#